data_b1ad99da63c0d09f8888168cbca4e4d8
#
_entry.id   b1ad99da63c0d09f8888168cbca4e4d8
#
_cell.length_a   1.000
_cell.length_b   1.000
_cell.length_c   1.000
_cell.angle_alpha   90.00
_cell.angle_beta   90.00
_cell.angle_gamma   90.00
#
_symmetry.space_group_name_H-M   'P 1'
#
loop_
_entity.id
_entity.type
_entity.pdbx_description
1 polymer ?
#
loop_
_entity_poly.entity_id
_entity_poly.type
_entity_poly.pdbx_seq_one_letter_code
_entity_poly.pdbx_strand_id
1 'polypeptide(L)'
;KYKNSWTEFTGARKNWAYRQDQLSSTHPIAVDMKNMEEVRSNFDGITYAKGASVLQQLVAHVGKENFFAGLRKYFAKHAWGNTVLSDLLVELEATSGRDLTEWTKTWLQTSGVNTFRPELKIDGNKYSEIAIIQEAPLVPAGSKEIRPHRMAVGLYEIGRAHV
;
A
#
# COMPACT_ATOMS: atom_id res chain seq x y z
N LYS A 1 -12.30 8.09 20.05
CA LYS A 1 -13.04 9.26 19.57
C LYS A 1 -13.56 9.08 18.15
N TYR A 2 -12.80 8.44 17.26
CA TYR A 2 -13.16 8.18 15.87
C TYR A 2 -13.13 6.66 15.61
N LYS A 3 -14.22 5.96 15.93
CA LYS A 3 -14.28 4.50 15.84
C LYS A 3 -14.33 3.96 14.39
N ASN A 4 -14.81 4.79 13.45
CA ASN A 4 -15.08 4.37 12.07
C ASN A 4 -14.14 4.99 11.02
N SER A 5 -13.00 5.59 11.44
CA SER A 5 -12.10 6.31 10.53
C SER A 5 -11.56 5.43 9.39
N TRP A 6 -11.24 4.18 9.68
CA TRP A 6 -10.76 3.25 8.65
C TRP A 6 -11.86 2.77 7.70
N THR A 7 -13.10 2.66 8.18
CA THR A 7 -14.26 2.35 7.34
C THR A 7 -14.52 3.50 6.37
N GLU A 8 -14.50 4.73 6.85
CA GLU A 8 -14.65 5.93 6.02
C GLU A 8 -13.48 6.05 5.01
N PHE A 9 -12.26 5.85 5.47
CA PHE A 9 -11.08 5.85 4.58
C PHE A 9 -11.24 4.82 3.45
N THR A 10 -11.64 3.60 3.77
CA THR A 10 -11.83 2.52 2.78
C THR A 10 -12.99 2.84 1.84
N GLY A 11 -14.11 3.32 2.35
CA GLY A 11 -15.31 3.60 1.56
C GLY A 11 -15.21 4.82 0.64
N ALA A 12 -14.45 5.84 1.02
CA ALA A 12 -14.33 7.09 0.27
C ALA A 12 -12.93 7.30 -0.33
N ARG A 13 -11.92 7.44 0.51
CA ARG A 13 -10.56 7.84 0.09
C ARG A 13 -9.87 6.78 -0.72
N LYS A 14 -9.90 5.54 -0.28
CA LYS A 14 -9.27 4.42 -0.99
C LYS A 14 -9.94 4.18 -2.35
N ASN A 15 -11.26 4.34 -2.45
CA ASN A 15 -11.97 4.25 -3.73
C ASN A 15 -11.58 5.37 -4.70
N TRP A 16 -11.29 6.57 -4.20
CA TRP A 16 -10.72 7.64 -5.02
C TRP A 16 -9.36 7.23 -5.59
N ALA A 17 -8.46 6.69 -4.75
CA ALA A 17 -7.17 6.18 -5.21
C ALA A 17 -7.33 5.07 -6.26
N TYR A 18 -8.19 4.08 -6.02
CA TYR A 18 -8.42 2.99 -6.96
C TYR A 18 -8.91 3.46 -8.33
N ARG A 19 -9.83 4.42 -8.37
CA ARG A 19 -10.29 5.00 -9.63
C ARG A 19 -9.16 5.70 -10.39
N GLN A 20 -8.37 6.49 -9.69
CA GLN A 20 -7.28 7.25 -10.30
C GLN A 20 -6.12 6.35 -10.74
N ASP A 21 -5.77 5.33 -9.96
CA ASP A 21 -4.67 4.40 -10.26
C ASP A 21 -4.97 3.44 -11.43
N GLN A 22 -6.19 3.46 -11.95
CA GLN A 22 -6.62 2.71 -13.13
C GLN A 22 -6.79 3.57 -14.38
N LEU A 23 -6.45 4.85 -14.31
CA LEU A 23 -6.44 5.75 -15.46
C LEU A 23 -5.08 5.69 -16.17
N SER A 24 -5.07 6.04 -17.45
CA SER A 24 -3.82 6.20 -18.22
C SER A 24 -2.88 7.28 -17.68
N SER A 25 -3.43 8.21 -16.87
CA SER A 25 -2.69 9.26 -16.16
C SER A 25 -2.13 8.82 -14.81
N THR A 26 -2.22 7.54 -14.48
CA THR A 26 -1.63 7.04 -13.21
C THR A 26 -0.12 7.25 -13.16
N HIS A 27 0.40 7.42 -11.97
CA HIS A 27 1.82 7.63 -11.70
C HIS A 27 2.24 6.91 -10.41
N PRO A 28 3.55 6.68 -10.19
CA PRO A 28 4.06 6.19 -8.90
C PRO A 28 3.78 7.19 -7.76
N ILE A 29 3.78 6.70 -6.53
CA ILE A 29 3.66 7.57 -5.33
C ILE A 29 4.91 8.47 -5.21
N ALA A 30 6.11 7.87 -5.37
CA ALA A 30 7.36 8.61 -5.38
C ALA A 30 7.72 8.97 -6.83
N VAL A 31 7.55 10.23 -7.18
CA VAL A 31 7.86 10.80 -8.50
C VAL A 31 8.89 11.89 -8.33
N ASP A 32 9.84 11.96 -9.24
CA ASP A 32 10.75 13.09 -9.35
C ASP A 32 10.02 14.27 -10.02
N MET A 33 9.74 15.30 -9.23
CA MET A 33 8.97 16.49 -9.68
C MET A 33 9.93 17.60 -10.07
N LYS A 34 9.92 17.97 -11.33
CA LYS A 34 10.87 18.94 -11.90
C LYS A 34 10.42 20.39 -11.78
N ASN A 35 9.14 20.64 -11.59
CA ASN A 35 8.56 21.98 -11.54
C ASN A 35 7.28 22.04 -10.70
N MET A 36 6.81 23.25 -10.42
CA MET A 36 5.61 23.50 -9.60
C MET A 36 4.31 23.04 -10.24
N GLU A 37 4.23 22.90 -11.55
CA GLU A 37 3.05 22.40 -12.24
C GLU A 37 2.91 20.90 -12.01
N GLU A 38 4.00 20.14 -12.11
CA GLU A 38 4.04 18.72 -11.75
C GLU A 38 3.69 18.51 -10.27
N VAL A 39 4.19 19.35 -9.35
CA VAL A 39 3.80 19.30 -7.94
C VAL A 39 2.29 19.47 -7.80
N ARG A 40 1.68 20.46 -8.45
CA ARG A 40 0.24 20.70 -8.37
C ARG A 40 -0.59 19.56 -8.94
N SER A 41 -0.17 18.96 -10.06
CA SER A 41 -0.87 17.84 -10.68
C SER A 41 -0.83 16.56 -9.84
N ASN A 42 0.19 16.40 -8.99
CA ASN A 42 0.34 15.27 -8.08
C ASN A 42 -0.32 15.46 -6.70
N PHE A 43 -1.07 16.55 -6.48
CA PHE A 43 -1.95 16.70 -5.29
C PHE A 43 -3.25 15.92 -5.51
N ASP A 44 -3.16 14.61 -5.55
CA ASP A 44 -4.19 13.73 -6.05
C ASP A 44 -4.42 12.48 -5.17
N GLY A 45 -5.31 11.59 -5.62
CA GLY A 45 -5.63 10.35 -4.93
C GLY A 45 -4.47 9.37 -4.84
N ILE A 46 -3.51 9.44 -5.76
CA ILE A 46 -2.31 8.58 -5.73
C ILE A 46 -1.40 9.04 -4.58
N THR A 47 -1.00 10.29 -4.56
CA THR A 47 -0.12 10.82 -3.52
C THR A 47 -0.74 10.66 -2.13
N TYR A 48 -2.01 11.04 -1.96
CA TYR A 48 -2.65 11.04 -0.64
C TYR A 48 -3.25 9.69 -0.25
N ALA A 49 -4.18 9.16 -1.03
CA ALA A 49 -4.96 8.01 -0.59
C ALA A 49 -4.26 6.68 -0.87
N LYS A 50 -3.62 6.51 -2.02
CA LYS A 50 -2.74 5.36 -2.27
C LYS A 50 -1.52 5.42 -1.35
N GLY A 51 -0.89 6.60 -1.20
CA GLY A 51 0.22 6.81 -0.29
C GLY A 51 -0.10 6.38 1.14
N ALA A 52 -1.24 6.83 1.70
CA ALA A 52 -1.68 6.40 3.02
C ALA A 52 -1.92 4.89 3.12
N SER A 53 -2.48 4.25 2.07
CA SER A 53 -2.68 2.81 2.02
C SER A 53 -1.35 2.06 2.00
N VAL A 54 -0.36 2.55 1.25
CA VAL A 54 0.98 1.95 1.16
C VAL A 54 1.76 2.13 2.46
N LEU A 55 1.59 3.25 3.17
CA LEU A 55 2.15 3.40 4.52
C LEU A 55 1.59 2.37 5.51
N GLN A 56 0.32 1.97 5.40
CA GLN A 56 -0.23 0.86 6.18
C GLN A 56 0.44 -0.48 5.84
N GLN A 57 0.74 -0.72 4.57
CA GLN A 57 1.52 -1.90 4.17
C GLN A 57 2.94 -1.86 4.73
N LEU A 58 3.57 -0.69 4.76
CA LEU A 58 4.90 -0.51 5.35
C LEU A 58 4.88 -0.80 6.86
N VAL A 59 3.87 -0.31 7.59
CA VAL A 59 3.69 -0.64 9.01
C VAL A 59 3.57 -2.15 9.22
N ALA A 60 2.80 -2.86 8.38
CA ALA A 60 2.67 -4.32 8.46
C ALA A 60 3.98 -5.04 8.11
N HIS A 61 4.76 -4.48 7.18
CA HIS A 61 6.04 -5.04 6.73
C HIS A 61 7.14 -4.92 7.79
N VAL A 62 7.35 -3.73 8.35
CA VAL A 62 8.43 -3.47 9.33
C VAL A 62 8.02 -3.78 10.78
N GLY A 63 6.73 -3.90 11.03
CA GLY A 63 6.15 -4.04 12.37
C GLY A 63 5.85 -2.69 13.02
N LYS A 64 4.71 -2.63 13.71
CA LYS A 64 4.17 -1.38 14.27
C LYS A 64 5.13 -0.69 15.24
N GLU A 65 5.74 -1.44 16.15
CA GLU A 65 6.68 -0.90 17.15
C GLU A 65 7.93 -0.30 16.49
N ASN A 66 8.51 -1.03 15.52
CA ASN A 66 9.67 -0.58 14.76
C ASN A 66 9.35 0.67 13.93
N PHE A 67 8.16 0.70 13.30
CA PHE A 67 7.71 1.85 12.53
C PHE A 67 7.65 3.12 13.38
N PHE A 68 7.01 3.04 14.56
CA PHE A 68 6.92 4.20 15.45
C PHE A 68 8.26 4.56 16.10
N ALA A 69 9.14 3.59 16.34
CA ALA A 69 10.50 3.86 16.79
C ALA A 69 11.31 4.62 15.71
N GLY A 70 11.21 4.19 14.46
CA GLY A 70 11.84 4.88 13.32
C GLY A 70 11.30 6.29 13.12
N LEU A 71 9.97 6.48 13.18
CA LEU A 71 9.37 7.82 13.12
C LEU A 71 9.87 8.75 14.22
N ARG A 72 10.00 8.28 15.45
CA ARG A 72 10.53 9.11 16.54
C ARG A 72 11.97 9.57 16.27
N LYS A 73 12.82 8.67 15.75
CA LYS A 73 14.20 9.02 15.37
C LYS A 73 14.23 10.00 14.20
N TYR A 74 13.43 9.72 13.16
CA TYR A 74 13.31 10.60 12.01
C TYR A 74 12.91 12.03 12.41
N PHE A 75 11.85 12.20 13.19
CA PHE A 75 11.43 13.54 13.64
C PHE A 75 12.43 14.21 14.59
N ALA A 76 13.11 13.47 15.45
CA ALA A 76 14.12 14.02 16.32
C ALA A 76 15.35 14.53 15.53
N LYS A 77 15.75 13.77 14.51
CA LYS A 77 16.93 14.10 13.69
C LYS A 77 16.69 15.25 12.74
N HIS A 78 15.48 15.36 12.19
CA HIS A 78 15.13 16.30 11.14
C HIS A 78 14.15 17.40 11.60
N ALA A 79 14.07 17.64 12.91
CA ALA A 79 13.19 18.66 13.46
C ALA A 79 13.45 20.03 12.80
N TRP A 80 12.38 20.68 12.32
CA TRP A 80 12.40 21.99 11.68
C TRP A 80 13.19 22.08 10.36
N GLY A 81 13.60 20.93 9.81
CA GLY A 81 14.31 20.84 8.53
C GLY A 81 13.44 20.28 7.41
N ASN A 82 13.93 20.40 6.19
CA ASN A 82 13.37 19.72 5.02
C ASN A 82 13.96 18.32 4.91
N THR A 83 13.17 17.38 4.39
CA THR A 83 13.57 15.98 4.26
C THR A 83 13.18 15.41 2.90
N VAL A 84 13.81 14.30 2.56
CA VAL A 84 13.49 13.47 1.42
C VAL A 84 13.10 12.06 1.88
N LEU A 85 12.54 11.25 0.99
CA LEU A 85 12.04 9.91 1.31
C LEU A 85 13.11 9.02 1.97
N SER A 86 14.35 9.08 1.50
CA SER A 86 15.46 8.30 2.05
C SER A 86 15.73 8.58 3.52
N ASP A 87 15.49 9.80 4.00
CA ASP A 87 15.69 10.16 5.40
C ASP A 87 14.77 9.39 6.34
N LEU A 88 13.53 9.13 5.89
CA LEU A 88 12.59 8.29 6.61
C LEU A 88 12.96 6.80 6.52
N LEU A 89 13.29 6.33 5.32
CA LEU A 89 13.58 4.91 5.09
C LEU A 89 14.78 4.44 5.89
N VAL A 90 15.87 5.21 5.95
CA VAL A 90 17.07 4.88 6.75
C VAL A 90 16.73 4.65 8.23
N GLU A 91 15.88 5.47 8.82
CA GLU A 91 15.48 5.30 10.21
C GLU A 91 14.56 4.08 10.42
N LEU A 92 13.73 3.77 9.44
CA LEU A 92 12.89 2.56 9.47
C LEU A 92 13.71 1.28 9.29
N GLU A 93 14.71 1.29 8.41
CA GLU A 93 15.67 0.20 8.25
C GLU A 93 16.45 -0.05 9.55
N ALA A 94 16.98 1.02 10.14
CA ALA A 94 17.75 0.95 11.38
C ALA A 94 16.93 0.42 12.57
N THR A 95 15.61 0.64 12.62
CA THR A 95 14.75 0.18 13.70
C THR A 95 14.12 -1.18 13.46
N SER A 96 13.92 -1.56 12.21
CA SER A 96 13.30 -2.84 11.85
C SER A 96 14.30 -3.95 11.54
N GLY A 97 15.55 -3.59 11.23
CA GLY A 97 16.57 -4.51 10.74
C GLY A 97 16.26 -5.08 9.34
N ARG A 98 15.37 -4.41 8.57
CA ARG A 98 14.96 -4.82 7.24
C ARG A 98 15.53 -3.86 6.20
N ASP A 99 16.05 -4.40 5.11
CA ASP A 99 16.32 -3.65 3.88
C ASP A 99 14.99 -3.29 3.21
N LEU A 100 14.77 -2.01 2.94
CA LEU A 100 13.57 -1.48 2.31
C LEU A 100 13.79 -1.10 0.84
N THR A 101 14.94 -1.39 0.26
CA THR A 101 15.29 -1.02 -1.12
C THR A 101 14.28 -1.60 -2.13
N GLU A 102 14.10 -2.91 -2.16
CA GLU A 102 13.17 -3.57 -3.08
C GLU A 102 11.71 -3.26 -2.73
N TRP A 103 11.39 -3.11 -1.45
CA TRP A 103 10.05 -2.69 -1.02
C TRP A 103 9.71 -1.31 -1.57
N THR A 104 10.63 -0.35 -1.41
CA THR A 104 10.48 1.03 -1.90
C THR A 104 10.29 1.06 -3.42
N LYS A 105 11.14 0.36 -4.16
CA LYS A 105 11.04 0.25 -5.59
C LYS A 105 9.69 -0.29 -6.03
N THR A 106 9.26 -1.40 -5.44
CA THR A 106 8.03 -2.09 -5.81
C THR A 106 6.76 -1.31 -5.42
N TRP A 107 6.74 -0.69 -4.23
CA TRP A 107 5.54 -0.06 -3.71
C TRP A 107 5.43 1.43 -4.00
N LEU A 108 6.54 2.16 -4.00
CA LEU A 108 6.53 3.61 -4.15
C LEU A 108 6.88 4.08 -5.56
N GLN A 109 7.63 3.30 -6.33
CA GLN A 109 8.13 3.69 -7.66
C GLN A 109 7.40 2.99 -8.81
N THR A 110 6.33 2.26 -8.53
CA THR A 110 5.47 1.65 -9.55
C THR A 110 4.03 2.15 -9.43
N SER A 111 3.29 2.13 -10.54
CA SER A 111 1.88 2.54 -10.63
C SER A 111 0.95 1.36 -10.87
N GLY A 112 -0.35 1.61 -10.82
CA GLY A 112 -1.39 0.61 -11.03
C GLY A 112 -1.70 -0.25 -9.81
N VAL A 113 -2.79 -1.00 -9.87
CA VAL A 113 -3.29 -1.88 -8.81
C VAL A 113 -3.21 -3.34 -9.22
N ASN A 114 -2.75 -4.21 -8.30
CA ASN A 114 -2.88 -5.65 -8.49
C ASN A 114 -4.31 -6.09 -8.21
N THR A 115 -4.78 -7.07 -8.97
CA THR A 115 -6.07 -7.72 -8.74
C THR A 115 -5.86 -9.04 -8.03
N PHE A 116 -6.72 -9.32 -7.05
CA PHE A 116 -6.76 -10.61 -6.36
C PHE A 116 -8.08 -11.31 -6.70
N ARG A 117 -7.97 -12.57 -7.07
CA ARG A 117 -9.12 -13.42 -7.39
C ARG A 117 -9.03 -14.74 -6.62
N PRO A 118 -10.05 -15.11 -5.84
CA PRO A 118 -10.09 -16.43 -5.23
C PRO A 118 -10.40 -17.50 -6.29
N GLU A 119 -9.71 -18.63 -6.20
CA GLU A 119 -10.06 -19.87 -6.90
C GLU A 119 -10.35 -20.93 -5.85
N LEU A 120 -11.49 -21.57 -5.98
CA LEU A 120 -12.01 -22.54 -5.03
C LEU A 120 -12.24 -23.87 -5.72
N LYS A 121 -11.74 -24.96 -5.13
CA LYS A 121 -12.14 -26.32 -5.47
C LYS A 121 -13.03 -26.87 -4.37
N ILE A 122 -14.14 -27.45 -4.75
CA ILE A 122 -15.15 -28.00 -3.83
C ILE A 122 -15.25 -29.50 -4.09
N ASP A 123 -15.18 -30.28 -3.01
CA ASP A 123 -15.43 -31.71 -3.01
C ASP A 123 -16.57 -32.00 -2.04
N GLY A 124 -17.73 -32.42 -2.61
CA GLY A 124 -18.98 -32.56 -1.86
C GLY A 124 -19.42 -31.22 -1.24
N ASN A 125 -19.38 -31.09 0.08
CA ASN A 125 -19.76 -29.88 0.84
C ASN A 125 -18.55 -29.22 1.54
N LYS A 126 -17.33 -29.47 1.05
CA LYS A 126 -16.10 -28.94 1.63
C LYS A 126 -15.21 -28.29 0.57
N TYR A 127 -14.52 -27.26 0.95
CA TYR A 127 -13.42 -26.72 0.14
C TYR A 127 -12.24 -27.68 0.20
N SER A 128 -11.83 -28.25 -0.94
CA SER A 128 -10.61 -29.07 -1.05
C SER A 128 -9.37 -28.24 -1.33
N GLU A 129 -9.55 -27.09 -1.97
CA GLU A 129 -8.46 -26.15 -2.23
C GLU A 129 -9.00 -24.71 -2.24
N ILE A 130 -8.24 -23.78 -1.67
CA ILE A 130 -8.48 -22.33 -1.73
C ILE A 130 -7.17 -21.70 -2.19
N ALA A 131 -7.17 -21.12 -3.39
CA ALA A 131 -6.04 -20.37 -3.92
C ALA A 131 -6.42 -18.90 -4.09
N ILE A 132 -5.48 -18.01 -3.86
CA ILE A 132 -5.59 -16.58 -4.17
C ILE A 132 -4.65 -16.28 -5.33
N ILE A 133 -5.23 -15.98 -6.47
CA ILE A 133 -4.49 -15.63 -7.67
C ILE A 133 -4.26 -14.12 -7.66
N GLN A 134 -3.02 -13.70 -7.82
CA GLN A 134 -2.66 -12.30 -7.97
C GLN A 134 -2.32 -12.01 -9.43
N GLU A 135 -2.90 -10.95 -9.96
CA GLU A 135 -2.72 -10.51 -11.33
C GLU A 135 -2.03 -9.15 -11.36
N ALA A 136 -1.18 -8.94 -12.37
CA ALA A 136 -0.51 -7.67 -12.59
C ALA A 136 -1.52 -6.55 -12.94
N PRO A 137 -1.16 -5.26 -12.72
CA PRO A 137 -2.00 -4.16 -13.12
C PRO A 137 -2.30 -4.18 -14.64
N LEU A 138 -3.54 -3.89 -14.99
CA LEU A 138 -3.93 -3.68 -16.41
C LEU A 138 -3.46 -2.32 -16.91
N VAL A 139 -3.31 -1.36 -16.01
CA VAL A 139 -2.81 0.00 -16.29
C VAL A 139 -1.64 0.29 -15.35
N PRO A 140 -0.52 0.81 -15.86
CA PRO A 140 -0.23 1.03 -17.29
C PRO A 140 -0.14 -0.27 -18.10
N ALA A 141 -0.45 -0.18 -19.38
CA ALA A 141 -0.45 -1.33 -20.28
C ALA A 141 0.94 -2.01 -20.30
N GLY A 142 0.95 -3.34 -20.24
CA GLY A 142 2.19 -4.13 -20.21
C GLY A 142 2.89 -4.20 -18.86
N SER A 143 2.29 -3.66 -17.80
CA SER A 143 2.80 -3.83 -16.45
C SER A 143 2.88 -5.31 -16.08
N LYS A 144 3.98 -5.70 -15.44
CA LYS A 144 4.21 -7.06 -14.92
C LYS A 144 4.42 -7.05 -13.40
N GLU A 145 4.14 -5.93 -12.76
CA GLU A 145 4.42 -5.72 -11.34
C GLU A 145 3.51 -6.57 -10.46
N ILE A 146 4.10 -7.55 -9.79
CA ILE A 146 3.44 -8.38 -8.78
C ILE A 146 4.01 -7.97 -7.42
N ARG A 147 3.27 -7.13 -6.70
CA ARG A 147 3.71 -6.63 -5.40
C ARG A 147 3.52 -7.69 -4.31
N PRO A 148 4.48 -7.87 -3.40
CA PRO A 148 4.30 -8.75 -2.26
C PRO A 148 3.26 -8.16 -1.30
N HIS A 149 2.23 -8.95 -0.96
CA HIS A 149 1.20 -8.56 -0.01
C HIS A 149 1.21 -9.44 1.23
N ARG A 150 0.90 -8.85 2.36
CA ARG A 150 0.54 -9.58 3.58
C ARG A 150 -0.92 -9.32 3.89
N MET A 151 -1.73 -10.36 3.83
CA MET A 151 -3.17 -10.26 4.04
C MET A 151 -3.70 -11.42 4.88
N ALA A 152 -4.83 -11.20 5.54
CA ALA A 152 -5.62 -12.26 6.15
C ALA A 152 -6.73 -12.69 5.19
N VAL A 153 -7.02 -13.98 5.15
CA VAL A 153 -8.13 -14.55 4.39
C VAL A 153 -9.16 -15.05 5.40
N GLY A 154 -10.37 -14.47 5.36
CA GLY A 154 -11.48 -14.88 6.19
C GLY A 154 -12.40 -15.86 5.43
N LEU A 155 -12.82 -16.92 6.11
CA LEU A 155 -13.86 -17.83 5.63
C LEU A 155 -15.13 -17.60 6.43
N TYR A 156 -16.25 -17.45 5.75
CA TYR A 156 -17.53 -17.12 6.36
C TYR A 156 -18.63 -18.07 5.87
N GLU A 157 -19.41 -18.60 6.79
CA GLU A 157 -20.73 -19.14 6.43
C GLU A 157 -21.74 -18.01 6.27
N ILE A 158 -22.76 -18.20 5.44
CA ILE A 158 -23.86 -17.23 5.32
C ILE A 158 -24.52 -17.06 6.69
N GLY A 159 -24.36 -15.88 7.28
CA GLY A 159 -24.88 -15.52 8.60
C GLY A 159 -23.97 -15.81 9.81
N ARG A 160 -22.77 -16.39 9.63
CA ARG A 160 -21.79 -16.60 10.71
C ARG A 160 -20.37 -16.35 10.23
N ALA A 161 -19.60 -15.58 11.01
CA ALA A 161 -18.16 -15.48 10.85
C ALA A 161 -17.49 -16.59 11.67
N HIS A 162 -16.64 -17.41 11.06
CA HIS A 162 -15.72 -18.28 11.77
C HIS A 162 -14.38 -17.54 11.92
N VAL A 163 -13.98 -17.29 13.14
CA VAL A 163 -12.69 -16.69 13.51
C VAL A 163 -11.72 -17.81 13.89
#